data_a773c1630f8377093abb0290ea45f0b1
#
_entry.id   a773c1630f8377093abb0290ea45f0b1
#
_cell.length_a   1.000
_cell.length_b   1.000
_cell.length_c   1.000
_cell.angle_alpha   90.00
_cell.angle_beta   90.00
_cell.angle_gamma   90.00
#
_symmetry.space_group_name_H-M   'P 1'
#
loop_
_entity.id
_entity.type
_entity.pdbx_description
1 polymer ?
#
loop_
_entity_poly.entity_id
_entity_poly.type
_entity_poly.pdbx_seq_one_letter_code
_entity_poly.pdbx_strand_id
1 'polypeptide(L)'
;MKMHRCLKVIGFAIVPLALTAAESYDVLIRGGRLLDGSGTPWRYADVAIRGDRIVAVGSLPATATAARVIDAKGRYVSPGFIDPHSHAWPGLGTPTLASAVPILYQGITTVMLNPDGGGPADLTPQLDAVRKHVPGVNVIPMIGHNGVRSTVMGYDRRAPTAEELKKMEDFVRGAMELGAFGFSSGPFYVPGKFSKTDEIIDLAKVAAKFPGAFYISHIRDEASYDVGVVAAADEVIEIARAAKIPGIITHIKCIGPSVWGKSKDIIDHVNAARAEGLEIWADQYAYAASGSGLQPSLVPGWAQEGGQQGMAARLSDPEQRVTVRKEMAENLERRAGAHNIMIRRYEPDPSLEGKRLDDIARARLEEPLDTAISMLIKGGASIISFNMNDSDLEAFMKQPWTMTCTDGGLVEFGTGSEHPRAYGAFPRKLRRYALDQNVITIEQAVHSSSGMPAAVFGIKDRGEVRTGAYADVLVWDPKTITDVATYEEPHAYSKGMDFVFVNGRAAVVDGKVVEGRYGRILLRNK
;
A
#
# COMPACT_ATOMS: atom_id res chain seq x y z
N MET A 1 -6.23 -96.47 28.34
CA MET A 1 -6.33 -95.61 27.17
C MET A 1 -7.17 -94.40 27.56
N LYS A 2 -6.56 -93.24 27.95
CA LYS A 2 -7.31 -92.05 28.35
C LYS A 2 -7.10 -90.99 27.27
N MET A 3 -8.13 -90.63 26.58
CA MET A 3 -8.21 -89.55 25.58
C MET A 3 -8.30 -88.19 26.29
N HIS A 4 -7.30 -87.37 26.10
CA HIS A 4 -7.38 -85.97 26.53
C HIS A 4 -7.97 -85.12 25.40
N ARG A 5 -9.14 -84.49 25.67
CA ARG A 5 -9.71 -83.46 24.77
C ARG A 5 -9.06 -82.11 25.11
N CYS A 6 -8.33 -81.54 24.15
CA CYS A 6 -7.91 -80.15 24.21
C CYS A 6 -9.05 -79.21 23.80
N LEU A 7 -9.50 -78.38 24.71
CA LEU A 7 -10.38 -77.24 24.42
C LEU A 7 -9.53 -76.05 23.93
N LYS A 8 -9.71 -75.63 22.67
CA LYS A 8 -9.14 -74.38 22.18
C LYS A 8 -10.08 -73.24 22.57
N VAL A 9 -9.62 -72.37 23.47
CA VAL A 9 -10.28 -71.12 23.79
C VAL A 9 -9.87 -70.06 22.72
N ILE A 10 -10.82 -69.63 21.91
CA ILE A 10 -10.64 -68.52 20.97
C ILE A 10 -10.86 -67.23 21.74
N GLY A 11 -9.77 -66.53 22.08
CA GLY A 11 -9.84 -65.22 22.66
C GLY A 11 -10.18 -64.16 21.60
N PHE A 12 -11.35 -63.56 21.73
CA PHE A 12 -11.70 -62.34 20.97
C PHE A 12 -10.94 -61.14 21.53
N ALA A 13 -9.97 -60.65 20.79
CA ALA A 13 -9.31 -59.36 21.10
C ALA A 13 -10.28 -58.23 20.77
N ILE A 14 -10.86 -57.57 21.79
CA ILE A 14 -11.58 -56.30 21.65
C ILE A 14 -10.53 -55.24 21.40
N VAL A 15 -10.41 -54.79 20.14
CA VAL A 15 -9.62 -53.59 19.79
C VAL A 15 -10.44 -52.39 20.28
N PRO A 16 -9.97 -51.58 21.21
CA PRO A 16 -10.72 -50.40 21.60
C PRO A 16 -10.75 -49.42 20.41
N LEU A 17 -11.96 -49.15 19.90
CA LEU A 17 -12.21 -48.04 19.01
C LEU A 17 -11.86 -46.76 19.79
N ALA A 18 -10.72 -46.19 19.57
CA ALA A 18 -10.41 -44.86 20.09
C ALA A 18 -11.43 -43.89 19.43
N LEU A 19 -12.42 -43.46 20.17
CA LEU A 19 -13.22 -42.30 19.81
C LEU A 19 -12.23 -41.10 19.76
N THR A 20 -11.73 -40.79 18.56
CA THR A 20 -11.07 -39.51 18.37
C THR A 20 -12.10 -38.43 18.68
N ALA A 21 -11.88 -37.67 19.76
CA ALA A 21 -12.70 -36.51 20.06
C ALA A 21 -12.83 -35.68 18.80
N ALA A 22 -14.06 -35.31 18.41
CA ALA A 22 -14.29 -34.49 17.22
C ALA A 22 -13.45 -33.21 17.39
N GLU A 23 -12.54 -32.93 16.43
CA GLU A 23 -11.75 -31.71 16.49
C GLU A 23 -12.68 -30.51 16.48
N SER A 24 -12.59 -29.68 17.52
CA SER A 24 -13.34 -28.42 17.62
C SER A 24 -12.44 -27.27 17.20
N TYR A 25 -12.92 -26.44 16.30
CA TYR A 25 -12.26 -25.24 15.81
C TYR A 25 -12.94 -23.99 16.38
N ASP A 26 -12.24 -22.84 16.31
CA ASP A 26 -12.89 -21.57 16.65
C ASP A 26 -13.76 -21.12 15.47
N VAL A 27 -13.24 -21.23 14.24
CA VAL A 27 -13.96 -20.91 13.01
C VAL A 27 -13.77 -22.02 11.99
N LEU A 28 -14.85 -22.37 11.28
CA LEU A 28 -14.85 -23.30 10.17
C LEU A 28 -15.58 -22.68 8.97
N ILE A 29 -14.84 -22.38 7.92
CA ILE A 29 -15.33 -21.83 6.66
C ILE A 29 -15.54 -23.01 5.71
N ARG A 30 -16.78 -23.24 5.26
CA ARG A 30 -17.19 -24.43 4.49
C ARG A 30 -17.45 -24.12 3.03
N GLY A 31 -16.87 -24.96 2.15
CA GLY A 31 -17.29 -25.09 0.75
C GLY A 31 -17.04 -23.88 -0.13
N GLY A 32 -16.10 -23.01 0.26
CA GLY A 32 -15.73 -21.83 -0.53
C GLY A 32 -14.84 -22.15 -1.73
N ARG A 33 -14.84 -21.27 -2.72
CA ARG A 33 -13.83 -21.25 -3.79
C ARG A 33 -12.55 -20.61 -3.23
N LEU A 34 -11.59 -21.45 -2.87
CA LEU A 34 -10.33 -21.03 -2.27
C LEU A 34 -9.38 -20.49 -3.34
N LEU A 35 -9.03 -19.21 -3.24
CA LEU A 35 -7.91 -18.54 -3.88
C LEU A 35 -6.81 -18.43 -2.82
N ASP A 36 -5.85 -19.35 -2.81
CA ASP A 36 -4.94 -19.50 -1.67
C ASP A 36 -3.82 -18.44 -1.60
N GLY A 37 -3.77 -17.51 -2.56
CA GLY A 37 -2.76 -16.45 -2.62
C GLY A 37 -1.51 -16.81 -3.41
N SER A 38 -1.31 -18.07 -3.79
CA SER A 38 -0.15 -18.52 -4.58
C SER A 38 -0.20 -18.13 -6.06
N GLY A 39 -1.37 -17.71 -6.57
CA GLY A 39 -1.62 -17.47 -8.00
C GLY A 39 -2.08 -18.70 -8.77
N THR A 40 -2.22 -19.85 -8.11
CA THR A 40 -2.79 -21.06 -8.72
C THR A 40 -4.31 -20.96 -8.88
N PRO A 41 -4.92 -21.71 -9.82
CA PRO A 41 -6.36 -21.72 -9.99
C PRO A 41 -7.12 -22.07 -8.69
N TRP A 42 -8.24 -21.41 -8.49
CA TRP A 42 -9.08 -21.66 -7.32
C TRP A 42 -9.58 -23.13 -7.26
N ARG A 43 -9.83 -23.61 -6.05
CA ARG A 43 -10.45 -24.92 -5.79
C ARG A 43 -11.47 -24.83 -4.67
N TYR A 44 -12.40 -25.78 -4.59
CA TYR A 44 -13.25 -25.89 -3.42
C TYR A 44 -12.45 -26.42 -2.23
N ALA A 45 -12.57 -25.73 -1.09
CA ALA A 45 -11.94 -26.15 0.16
C ALA A 45 -12.71 -25.59 1.37
N ASP A 46 -12.54 -26.28 2.49
CA ASP A 46 -12.84 -25.77 3.82
C ASP A 46 -11.57 -25.17 4.42
N VAL A 47 -11.73 -24.18 5.30
CA VAL A 47 -10.64 -23.58 6.07
C VAL A 47 -11.02 -23.58 7.54
N ALA A 48 -10.17 -24.17 8.39
CA ALA A 48 -10.36 -24.20 9.84
C ALA A 48 -9.33 -23.31 10.56
N ILE A 49 -9.82 -22.52 11.50
CA ILE A 49 -9.04 -21.58 12.29
C ILE A 49 -9.12 -21.97 13.77
N ARG A 50 -7.96 -21.92 14.46
CA ARG A 50 -7.85 -22.06 15.92
C ARG A 50 -6.86 -21.02 16.43
N GLY A 51 -7.31 -20.18 17.37
CA GLY A 51 -6.56 -19.03 17.82
C GLY A 51 -6.27 -18.05 16.67
N ASP A 52 -5.01 -17.76 16.45
CA ASP A 52 -4.57 -16.88 15.38
C ASP A 52 -4.01 -17.63 14.15
N ARG A 53 -4.20 -18.96 14.08
CA ARG A 53 -3.63 -19.80 13.02
C ARG A 53 -4.68 -20.54 12.20
N ILE A 54 -4.38 -20.71 10.92
CA ILE A 54 -5.05 -21.67 10.06
C ILE A 54 -4.52 -23.06 10.42
N VAL A 55 -5.39 -23.96 10.88
CA VAL A 55 -4.98 -25.31 11.35
C VAL A 55 -5.29 -26.41 10.36
N ALA A 56 -6.24 -26.18 9.44
CA ALA A 56 -6.52 -27.13 8.35
C ALA A 56 -7.06 -26.41 7.11
N VAL A 57 -6.73 -26.93 5.92
CA VAL A 57 -7.22 -26.47 4.61
C VAL A 57 -7.47 -27.70 3.74
N GLY A 58 -8.65 -27.80 3.15
CA GLY A 58 -9.00 -28.91 2.26
C GLY A 58 -10.42 -29.44 2.52
N SER A 59 -10.65 -30.72 2.24
CA SER A 59 -11.94 -31.36 2.53
C SER A 59 -11.94 -31.84 3.98
N LEU A 60 -12.72 -31.18 4.84
CA LEU A 60 -12.84 -31.54 6.25
C LEU A 60 -14.06 -32.45 6.51
N PRO A 61 -14.00 -33.36 7.49
CA PRO A 61 -15.13 -34.25 7.83
C PRO A 61 -16.42 -33.46 8.08
N ALA A 62 -17.55 -33.98 7.64
CA ALA A 62 -18.86 -33.37 7.93
C ALA A 62 -19.16 -33.26 9.44
N THR A 63 -18.52 -34.12 10.24
CA THR A 63 -18.59 -34.12 11.70
C THR A 63 -17.69 -33.09 12.38
N ALA A 64 -16.83 -32.38 11.63
CA ALA A 64 -16.00 -31.35 12.21
C ALA A 64 -16.86 -30.18 12.73
N THR A 65 -16.60 -29.76 13.97
CA THR A 65 -17.36 -28.72 14.68
C THR A 65 -16.52 -27.48 14.90
N ALA A 66 -17.19 -26.34 15.05
CA ALA A 66 -16.53 -25.07 15.40
C ALA A 66 -17.50 -24.20 16.22
N ALA A 67 -16.92 -23.25 16.98
CA ALA A 67 -17.72 -22.24 17.67
C ALA A 67 -18.48 -21.35 16.67
N ARG A 68 -17.90 -21.09 15.49
CA ARG A 68 -18.55 -20.41 14.35
C ARG A 68 -18.35 -21.22 13.08
N VAL A 69 -19.44 -21.53 12.40
CA VAL A 69 -19.43 -22.13 11.05
C VAL A 69 -19.92 -21.10 10.05
N ILE A 70 -19.18 -20.93 8.95
CA ILE A 70 -19.50 -20.00 7.86
C ILE A 70 -19.73 -20.83 6.60
N ASP A 71 -20.92 -20.76 6.02
CA ASP A 71 -21.20 -21.32 4.69
C ASP A 71 -20.67 -20.37 3.62
N ALA A 72 -19.57 -20.75 2.98
CA ALA A 72 -18.92 -19.97 1.92
C ALA A 72 -19.29 -20.44 0.51
N LYS A 73 -20.36 -21.24 0.34
CA LYS A 73 -20.83 -21.65 -0.99
C LYS A 73 -21.13 -20.46 -1.87
N GLY A 74 -20.56 -20.45 -3.08
CA GLY A 74 -20.70 -19.34 -4.01
C GLY A 74 -19.81 -18.13 -3.70
N ARG A 75 -19.07 -18.15 -2.60
CA ARG A 75 -18.11 -17.12 -2.18
C ARG A 75 -16.67 -17.51 -2.56
N TYR A 76 -15.80 -16.52 -2.65
CA TYR A 76 -14.37 -16.75 -2.60
C TYR A 76 -13.87 -16.70 -1.15
N VAL A 77 -12.89 -17.55 -0.87
CA VAL A 77 -12.08 -17.51 0.35
C VAL A 77 -10.65 -17.18 -0.08
N SER A 78 -10.04 -16.16 0.50
CA SER A 78 -8.69 -15.73 0.14
C SER A 78 -7.90 -15.27 1.36
N PRO A 79 -6.56 -15.09 1.25
CA PRO A 79 -5.80 -14.43 2.28
C PRO A 79 -6.26 -12.99 2.47
N GLY A 80 -6.02 -12.43 3.65
CA GLY A 80 -6.08 -11.00 3.88
C GLY A 80 -5.10 -10.25 2.98
N PHE A 81 -5.53 -9.13 2.42
CA PHE A 81 -4.70 -8.35 1.52
C PHE A 81 -3.62 -7.57 2.29
N ILE A 82 -2.50 -7.34 1.61
CA ILE A 82 -1.34 -6.59 2.11
C ILE A 82 -1.17 -5.36 1.24
N ASP A 83 -1.26 -4.19 1.86
CA ASP A 83 -1.06 -2.91 1.20
C ASP A 83 0.39 -2.42 1.41
N PRO A 84 1.26 -2.52 0.39
CA PRO A 84 2.66 -2.15 0.50
C PRO A 84 2.90 -0.64 0.53
N HIS A 85 1.88 0.16 0.18
CA HIS A 85 1.99 1.61 0.10
C HIS A 85 0.75 2.28 0.70
N SER A 86 0.80 2.53 2.02
CA SER A 86 -0.31 3.10 2.76
C SER A 86 0.09 4.38 3.49
N HIS A 87 -0.70 5.44 3.31
CA HIS A 87 -0.62 6.69 4.08
C HIS A 87 -1.54 6.66 5.32
N ALA A 88 -1.74 5.49 5.93
CA ALA A 88 -2.59 5.33 7.11
C ALA A 88 -2.01 5.97 8.39
N TRP A 89 -0.75 6.39 8.39
CA TRP A 89 -0.17 7.27 9.40
C TRP A 89 -0.46 8.75 9.06
N PRO A 90 -0.82 9.64 10.02
CA PRO A 90 -0.89 9.39 11.47
C PRO A 90 -2.21 8.76 11.98
N GLY A 91 -3.20 8.52 11.13
CA GLY A 91 -4.52 8.03 11.53
C GLY A 91 -4.49 6.81 12.47
N LEU A 92 -3.69 5.78 12.16
CA LEU A 92 -3.55 4.58 12.98
C LEU A 92 -2.98 4.86 14.39
N GLY A 93 -2.34 6.01 14.59
CA GLY A 93 -1.85 6.48 15.89
C GLY A 93 -2.89 7.26 16.71
N THR A 94 -4.14 7.34 16.26
CA THR A 94 -5.22 8.07 16.93
C THR A 94 -6.32 7.14 17.42
N PRO A 95 -7.05 7.48 18.50
CA PRO A 95 -8.11 6.62 19.01
C PRO A 95 -9.30 6.48 18.04
N THR A 96 -9.58 7.50 17.22
CA THR A 96 -10.73 7.55 16.31
C THR A 96 -10.51 6.71 15.05
N LEU A 97 -9.28 6.68 14.52
CA LEU A 97 -8.97 6.04 13.24
C LEU A 97 -8.22 4.70 13.38
N ALA A 98 -7.75 4.35 14.58
CA ALA A 98 -7.00 3.12 14.80
C ALA A 98 -7.75 1.85 14.39
N SER A 99 -9.09 1.85 14.37
CA SER A 99 -9.91 0.73 13.87
C SER A 99 -9.77 0.48 12.36
N ALA A 100 -9.21 1.42 11.59
CA ALA A 100 -8.91 1.27 10.16
C ALA A 100 -10.11 0.83 9.30
N VAL A 101 -11.30 1.35 9.58
CA VAL A 101 -12.57 0.92 8.97
C VAL A 101 -12.53 0.89 7.45
N PRO A 102 -12.11 1.95 6.71
CA PRO A 102 -12.08 1.91 5.25
C PRO A 102 -11.06 0.91 4.69
N ILE A 103 -10.02 0.58 5.44
CA ILE A 103 -9.00 -0.41 5.08
C ILE A 103 -9.59 -1.82 5.22
N LEU A 104 -10.29 -2.11 6.32
CA LEU A 104 -10.95 -3.40 6.55
C LEU A 104 -12.04 -3.70 5.50
N TYR A 105 -12.83 -2.70 5.09
CA TYR A 105 -13.83 -2.90 4.03
C TYR A 105 -13.24 -3.22 2.67
N GLN A 106 -11.94 -2.96 2.45
CA GLN A 106 -11.23 -3.38 1.25
C GLN A 106 -10.63 -4.79 1.36
N GLY A 107 -10.75 -5.46 2.52
CA GLY A 107 -10.13 -6.76 2.79
C GLY A 107 -8.65 -6.66 3.13
N ILE A 108 -8.14 -5.47 3.39
CA ILE A 108 -6.74 -5.25 3.76
C ILE A 108 -6.58 -5.59 5.25
N THR A 109 -5.66 -6.49 5.56
CA THR A 109 -5.35 -6.93 6.93
C THR A 109 -3.96 -6.52 7.39
N THR A 110 -3.13 -6.04 6.46
CA THR A 110 -1.76 -5.57 6.73
C THR A 110 -1.45 -4.34 5.88
N VAL A 111 -0.87 -3.30 6.50
CA VAL A 111 -0.43 -2.08 5.83
C VAL A 111 1.03 -1.78 6.13
N MET A 112 1.76 -1.22 5.15
CA MET A 112 3.12 -0.72 5.33
C MET A 112 3.08 0.80 5.45
N LEU A 113 3.77 1.34 6.45
CA LEU A 113 3.79 2.76 6.76
C LEU A 113 5.10 3.42 6.31
N ASN A 114 5.03 4.75 6.16
CA ASN A 114 6.14 5.61 5.76
C ASN A 114 6.64 5.38 4.32
N PRO A 115 5.73 5.22 3.34
CA PRO A 115 6.12 5.24 1.94
C PRO A 115 6.66 6.64 1.54
N ASP A 116 7.14 6.78 0.29
CA ASP A 116 7.56 8.05 -0.33
C ASP A 116 8.67 8.79 0.45
N GLY A 117 9.48 8.05 1.20
CA GLY A 117 10.49 8.63 2.07
C GLY A 117 9.93 9.35 3.29
N GLY A 118 8.63 9.25 3.55
CA GLY A 118 7.94 9.92 4.66
C GLY A 118 8.19 9.29 6.02
N GLY A 119 7.53 9.85 7.03
CA GLY A 119 7.60 9.38 8.41
C GLY A 119 8.71 10.04 9.24
N PRO A 120 8.76 9.78 10.56
CA PRO A 120 9.77 10.31 11.45
C PRO A 120 11.11 9.59 11.28
N ALA A 121 12.23 10.28 11.55
CA ALA A 121 13.56 9.68 11.55
C ALA A 121 13.75 8.69 12.72
N ASP A 122 13.12 8.95 13.87
CA ASP A 122 12.97 7.99 14.97
C ASP A 122 11.56 7.39 14.93
N LEU A 123 11.49 6.08 14.66
CA LEU A 123 10.22 5.35 14.56
C LEU A 123 9.59 5.05 15.94
N THR A 124 10.31 5.20 17.04
CA THR A 124 9.85 4.79 18.37
C THR A 124 8.55 5.49 18.78
N PRO A 125 8.41 6.83 18.70
CA PRO A 125 7.17 7.51 19.04
C PRO A 125 5.99 7.10 18.17
N GLN A 126 6.24 6.85 16.87
CA GLN A 126 5.23 6.39 15.92
C GLN A 126 4.69 5.01 16.34
N LEU A 127 5.58 4.06 16.58
CA LEU A 127 5.20 2.70 16.95
C LEU A 127 4.52 2.66 18.32
N ASP A 128 4.93 3.52 19.26
CA ASP A 128 4.28 3.63 20.57
C ASP A 128 2.86 4.19 20.46
N ALA A 129 2.64 5.19 19.59
CA ALA A 129 1.30 5.71 19.33
C ALA A 129 0.38 4.63 18.72
N VAL A 130 0.88 3.88 17.73
CA VAL A 130 0.14 2.75 17.12
C VAL A 130 -0.14 1.66 18.16
N ARG A 131 0.85 1.30 18.98
CA ARG A 131 0.72 0.27 20.02
C ARG A 131 -0.31 0.67 21.08
N LYS A 132 -0.30 1.93 21.50
CA LYS A 132 -1.23 2.50 22.49
C LYS A 132 -2.69 2.33 22.08
N HIS A 133 -2.99 2.47 20.78
CA HIS A 133 -4.38 2.45 20.30
C HIS A 133 -4.81 1.09 19.73
N VAL A 134 -3.94 0.11 19.65
CA VAL A 134 -4.16 -1.23 19.06
C VAL A 134 -4.81 -1.10 17.68
N PRO A 135 -4.09 -1.25 16.58
CA PRO A 135 -4.63 -1.01 15.25
C PRO A 135 -5.62 -2.11 14.82
N GLY A 136 -6.58 -1.76 13.96
CA GLY A 136 -7.53 -2.72 13.39
C GLY A 136 -6.87 -3.72 12.44
N VAL A 137 -5.75 -3.35 11.80
CA VAL A 137 -4.97 -4.14 10.84
C VAL A 137 -3.52 -4.27 11.30
N ASN A 138 -2.78 -5.24 10.77
CA ASN A 138 -1.35 -5.37 11.03
C ASN A 138 -0.58 -4.20 10.41
N VAL A 139 0.49 -3.78 11.05
CA VAL A 139 1.29 -2.60 10.68
C VAL A 139 2.75 -2.98 10.54
N ILE A 140 3.36 -2.61 9.42
CA ILE A 140 4.77 -2.82 9.10
C ILE A 140 5.43 -1.45 8.95
N PRO A 141 6.46 -1.09 9.74
CA PRO A 141 7.18 0.16 9.61
C PRO A 141 8.29 0.09 8.55
N MET A 142 8.48 1.20 7.83
CA MET A 142 9.66 1.50 7.03
C MET A 142 10.33 2.77 7.53
N ILE A 143 11.62 2.95 7.23
CA ILE A 143 12.32 4.22 7.47
C ILE A 143 12.37 5.04 6.20
N GLY A 144 12.01 6.32 6.29
CA GLY A 144 11.89 7.22 5.16
C GLY A 144 13.07 8.16 4.98
N HIS A 145 13.63 8.24 3.77
CA HIS A 145 14.72 9.13 3.38
C HIS A 145 14.41 10.61 3.66
N ASN A 146 13.24 11.10 3.21
CA ASN A 146 12.86 12.51 3.34
C ASN A 146 12.71 12.91 4.81
N GLY A 147 12.17 12.02 5.65
CA GLY A 147 12.07 12.22 7.09
C GLY A 147 13.44 12.31 7.77
N VAL A 148 14.36 11.41 7.42
CA VAL A 148 15.73 11.41 7.91
C VAL A 148 16.48 12.65 7.42
N ARG A 149 16.39 12.97 6.12
CA ARG A 149 17.05 14.14 5.53
C ARG A 149 16.54 15.45 6.15
N SER A 150 15.22 15.62 6.30
CA SER A 150 14.67 16.82 6.92
C SER A 150 15.09 17.00 8.38
N THR A 151 15.26 15.91 9.11
CA THR A 151 15.72 15.94 10.51
C THR A 151 17.18 16.39 10.62
N VAL A 152 18.05 16.01 9.66
CA VAL A 152 19.49 16.29 9.71
C VAL A 152 19.84 17.60 9.01
N MET A 153 19.22 17.90 7.89
CA MET A 153 19.58 19.01 6.99
C MET A 153 18.47 20.06 6.81
N GLY A 154 17.25 19.80 7.34
CA GLY A 154 16.11 20.66 7.03
C GLY A 154 15.74 20.59 5.54
N TYR A 155 15.52 21.77 4.95
CA TYR A 155 15.12 21.91 3.54
C TYR A 155 16.21 22.56 2.68
N ASP A 156 17.48 22.36 3.05
CA ASP A 156 18.63 22.90 2.32
C ASP A 156 18.83 22.20 0.97
N ARG A 157 19.02 22.99 -0.08
CA ARG A 157 19.31 22.52 -1.44
C ARG A 157 20.80 22.30 -1.68
N ARG A 158 21.40 21.38 -0.95
CA ARG A 158 22.81 21.00 -1.09
C ARG A 158 23.02 19.51 -0.79
N ALA A 159 24.17 18.99 -1.17
CA ALA A 159 24.59 17.67 -0.71
C ALA A 159 24.89 17.69 0.80
N PRO A 160 24.74 16.56 1.51
CA PRO A 160 25.15 16.41 2.89
C PRO A 160 26.66 16.51 3.01
N THR A 161 27.14 17.02 4.14
CA THR A 161 28.53 16.81 4.57
C THR A 161 28.73 15.35 4.98
N ALA A 162 29.97 14.90 5.11
CA ALA A 162 30.25 13.52 5.57
C ALA A 162 29.67 13.24 6.97
N GLU A 163 29.64 14.25 7.84
CA GLU A 163 29.05 14.12 9.17
C GLU A 163 27.52 14.02 9.13
N GLU A 164 26.88 14.83 8.27
CA GLU A 164 25.42 14.77 8.06
C GLU A 164 25.00 13.44 7.44
N LEU A 165 25.71 12.95 6.42
CA LEU A 165 25.47 11.64 5.82
C LEU A 165 25.59 10.53 6.86
N LYS A 166 26.63 10.58 7.69
CA LYS A 166 26.82 9.61 8.79
C LYS A 166 25.65 9.63 9.78
N LYS A 167 25.12 10.81 10.15
CA LYS A 167 23.94 10.92 10.99
C LYS A 167 22.70 10.29 10.33
N MET A 168 22.50 10.51 9.03
CA MET A 168 21.42 9.89 8.28
C MET A 168 21.56 8.37 8.25
N GLU A 169 22.76 7.84 8.01
CA GLU A 169 23.05 6.40 8.09
C GLU A 169 22.73 5.80 9.47
N ASP A 170 23.03 6.55 10.55
CA ASP A 170 22.75 6.08 11.90
C ASP A 170 21.24 6.02 12.19
N PHE A 171 20.42 6.96 11.68
CA PHE A 171 18.97 6.88 11.74
C PHE A 171 18.44 5.65 10.98
N VAL A 172 18.91 5.42 9.75
CA VAL A 172 18.50 4.24 8.97
C VAL A 172 18.88 2.96 9.73
N ARG A 173 20.10 2.86 10.25
CA ARG A 173 20.57 1.70 11.03
C ARG A 173 19.69 1.47 12.26
N GLY A 174 19.43 2.51 13.06
CA GLY A 174 18.63 2.42 14.29
C GLY A 174 17.20 1.95 14.00
N ALA A 175 16.57 2.45 12.93
CA ALA A 175 15.25 1.98 12.52
C ALA A 175 15.26 0.50 12.08
N MET A 176 16.28 0.08 11.34
CA MET A 176 16.42 -1.31 10.90
C MET A 176 16.69 -2.25 12.10
N GLU A 177 17.47 -1.83 13.10
CA GLU A 177 17.69 -2.55 14.36
C GLU A 177 16.41 -2.65 15.21
N LEU A 178 15.58 -1.61 15.20
CA LEU A 178 14.25 -1.61 15.83
C LEU A 178 13.31 -2.64 15.19
N GLY A 179 13.55 -3.01 13.92
CA GLY A 179 12.80 -4.01 13.17
C GLY A 179 11.99 -3.44 12.00
N ALA A 180 12.35 -2.26 11.49
CA ALA A 180 11.81 -1.77 10.23
C ALA A 180 12.10 -2.78 9.10
N PHE A 181 11.17 -2.89 8.14
CA PHE A 181 11.30 -3.87 7.06
C PHE A 181 12.17 -3.39 5.91
N GLY A 182 12.21 -2.09 5.64
CA GLY A 182 12.94 -1.53 4.54
C GLY A 182 13.14 -0.03 4.63
N PHE A 183 13.72 0.49 3.56
CA PHE A 183 14.04 1.90 3.37
C PHE A 183 13.22 2.47 2.22
N SER A 184 12.52 3.58 2.46
CA SER A 184 11.71 4.25 1.45
C SER A 184 12.33 5.60 1.04
N SER A 185 12.13 6.02 -0.21
CA SER A 185 12.49 7.36 -0.67
C SER A 185 11.38 7.99 -1.50
N GLY A 186 11.42 9.31 -1.63
CA GLY A 186 10.53 10.10 -2.47
C GLY A 186 11.28 11.29 -3.06
N PRO A 187 12.23 11.06 -4.00
CA PRO A 187 13.03 12.14 -4.58
C PRO A 187 12.24 13.11 -5.49
N PHE A 188 10.96 12.89 -5.66
CA PHE A 188 10.05 13.90 -6.22
C PHE A 188 9.73 15.01 -5.22
N TYR A 189 9.65 14.70 -3.92
CA TYR A 189 9.25 15.61 -2.85
C TYR A 189 10.47 16.26 -2.18
N VAL A 190 10.35 17.54 -1.83
CA VAL A 190 11.36 18.25 -1.02
C VAL A 190 11.27 17.75 0.44
N PRO A 191 12.40 17.44 1.12
CA PRO A 191 13.78 17.71 0.72
C PRO A 191 14.47 16.60 -0.08
N GLY A 192 13.86 15.43 -0.28
CA GLY A 192 14.42 14.34 -1.07
C GLY A 192 14.77 14.73 -2.51
N LYS A 193 14.01 15.69 -3.10
CA LYS A 193 14.28 16.23 -4.44
C LYS A 193 15.68 16.86 -4.59
N PHE A 194 16.26 17.30 -3.51
CA PHE A 194 17.60 17.91 -3.50
C PHE A 194 18.74 16.89 -3.38
N SER A 195 18.41 15.62 -3.12
CA SER A 195 19.41 14.55 -3.06
C SER A 195 19.81 14.08 -4.46
N LYS A 196 21.06 13.65 -4.57
CA LYS A 196 21.54 12.87 -5.70
C LYS A 196 21.33 11.38 -5.44
N THR A 197 21.42 10.59 -6.51
CA THR A 197 21.29 9.13 -6.46
C THR A 197 22.30 8.49 -5.49
N ASP A 198 23.55 9.01 -5.43
CA ASP A 198 24.60 8.53 -4.54
C ASP A 198 24.20 8.56 -3.06
N GLU A 199 23.54 9.64 -2.60
CA GLU A 199 23.05 9.77 -1.23
C GLU A 199 22.04 8.66 -0.90
N ILE A 200 21.12 8.38 -1.82
CA ILE A 200 20.11 7.33 -1.64
C ILE A 200 20.77 5.95 -1.66
N ILE A 201 21.74 5.71 -2.55
CA ILE A 201 22.52 4.46 -2.61
C ILE A 201 23.23 4.21 -1.28
N ASP A 202 23.89 5.21 -0.69
CA ASP A 202 24.63 5.03 0.55
C ASP A 202 23.70 4.65 1.71
N LEU A 203 22.53 5.28 1.82
CA LEU A 203 21.52 4.92 2.81
C LEU A 203 20.89 3.54 2.54
N ALA A 204 20.62 3.20 1.28
CA ALA A 204 20.13 1.89 0.88
C ALA A 204 21.12 0.77 1.21
N LYS A 205 22.46 1.01 1.07
CA LYS A 205 23.50 0.08 1.51
C LYS A 205 23.49 -0.18 3.02
N VAL A 206 23.07 0.81 3.83
CA VAL A 206 22.88 0.59 5.27
C VAL A 206 21.73 -0.37 5.52
N ALA A 207 20.58 -0.15 4.87
CA ALA A 207 19.43 -1.04 4.98
C ALA A 207 19.74 -2.45 4.47
N ALA A 208 20.50 -2.58 3.37
CA ALA A 208 20.88 -3.87 2.77
C ALA A 208 21.70 -4.79 3.67
N LYS A 209 22.30 -4.26 4.75
CA LYS A 209 23.01 -5.10 5.75
C LYS A 209 22.07 -5.96 6.60
N PHE A 210 20.79 -5.70 6.52
CA PHE A 210 19.76 -6.42 7.28
C PHE A 210 19.05 -7.43 6.35
N PRO A 211 19.13 -8.75 6.61
CA PRO A 211 18.58 -9.77 5.74
C PRO A 211 17.09 -9.57 5.46
N GLY A 212 16.69 -9.64 4.19
CA GLY A 212 15.31 -9.45 3.76
C GLY A 212 14.83 -7.99 3.73
N ALA A 213 15.74 -7.02 3.88
CA ALA A 213 15.42 -5.61 3.65
C ALA A 213 15.18 -5.33 2.17
N PHE A 214 14.42 -4.27 1.89
CA PHE A 214 14.11 -3.80 0.54
C PHE A 214 14.21 -2.27 0.47
N TYR A 215 14.27 -1.77 -0.75
CA TYR A 215 14.18 -0.36 -1.08
C TYR A 215 12.92 -0.09 -1.89
N ILE A 216 12.14 0.93 -1.52
CA ILE A 216 10.90 1.32 -2.21
C ILE A 216 10.91 2.83 -2.48
N SER A 217 10.49 3.25 -3.68
CA SER A 217 10.61 4.65 -4.07
C SER A 217 9.38 5.19 -4.81
N HIS A 218 8.84 6.31 -4.33
CA HIS A 218 8.21 7.29 -5.20
C HIS A 218 9.32 7.84 -6.09
N ILE A 219 9.30 7.56 -7.36
CA ILE A 219 10.39 7.89 -8.28
C ILE A 219 10.57 9.39 -8.46
N ARG A 220 11.76 9.81 -8.87
CA ARG A 220 12.14 11.22 -9.00
C ARG A 220 11.26 12.02 -9.95
N ASP A 221 10.73 11.37 -10.99
CA ASP A 221 9.89 11.98 -12.00
C ASP A 221 8.89 10.95 -12.55
N GLU A 222 7.62 11.21 -12.41
CA GLU A 222 6.54 10.37 -12.96
C GLU A 222 6.00 10.95 -14.30
N ALA A 223 6.60 12.05 -14.77
CA ALA A 223 6.21 12.80 -15.97
C ALA A 223 7.44 13.20 -16.79
N SER A 224 7.62 14.51 -16.99
CA SER A 224 8.73 15.14 -17.70
C SER A 224 9.16 16.44 -17.00
N TYR A 225 9.19 16.41 -15.67
CA TYR A 225 9.57 17.59 -14.87
C TYR A 225 11.08 17.85 -14.89
N ASP A 226 11.88 16.76 -14.89
CA ASP A 226 13.32 16.79 -14.72
C ASP A 226 13.97 15.70 -15.60
N VAL A 227 14.19 14.51 -15.04
CA VAL A 227 14.88 13.40 -15.73
C VAL A 227 13.96 12.59 -16.66
N GLY A 228 12.66 12.74 -16.49
CA GLY A 228 11.62 11.96 -17.18
C GLY A 228 11.35 10.61 -16.53
N VAL A 229 10.14 10.08 -16.77
CA VAL A 229 9.61 8.91 -16.07
C VAL A 229 10.44 7.63 -16.28
N VAL A 230 11.02 7.42 -17.47
CA VAL A 230 11.82 6.21 -17.76
C VAL A 230 13.14 6.25 -16.99
N ALA A 231 13.88 7.36 -17.06
CA ALA A 231 15.14 7.51 -16.35
C ALA A 231 14.94 7.49 -14.82
N ALA A 232 13.81 7.99 -14.33
CA ALA A 232 13.46 7.90 -12.91
C ALA A 232 13.16 6.44 -12.46
N ALA A 233 12.59 5.61 -13.31
CA ALA A 233 12.47 4.18 -13.05
C ALA A 233 13.84 3.48 -13.08
N ASP A 234 14.73 3.87 -14.02
CA ASP A 234 16.11 3.36 -14.09
C ASP A 234 16.92 3.73 -12.85
N GLU A 235 16.67 4.90 -12.23
CA GLU A 235 17.31 5.28 -10.95
C GLU A 235 17.02 4.25 -9.85
N VAL A 236 15.79 3.71 -9.77
CA VAL A 236 15.46 2.64 -8.80
C VAL A 236 16.24 1.37 -9.11
N ILE A 237 16.36 1.00 -10.38
CA ILE A 237 17.15 -0.17 -10.83
C ILE A 237 18.64 0.03 -10.48
N GLU A 238 19.18 1.22 -10.68
CA GLU A 238 20.56 1.57 -10.33
C GLU A 238 20.80 1.45 -8.83
N ILE A 239 19.92 2.03 -8.00
CA ILE A 239 20.00 1.96 -6.54
C ILE A 239 19.95 0.51 -6.07
N ALA A 240 19.00 -0.28 -6.58
CA ALA A 240 18.85 -1.68 -6.24
C ALA A 240 20.12 -2.48 -6.59
N ARG A 241 20.71 -2.24 -7.77
CA ARG A 241 21.96 -2.87 -8.23
C ARG A 241 23.14 -2.47 -7.36
N ALA A 242 23.33 -1.17 -7.10
CA ALA A 242 24.47 -0.65 -6.36
C ALA A 242 24.44 -1.01 -4.87
N ALA A 243 23.26 -1.05 -4.26
CA ALA A 243 23.07 -1.42 -2.86
C ALA A 243 22.87 -2.93 -2.65
N LYS A 244 22.67 -3.72 -3.72
CA LYS A 244 22.34 -5.16 -3.69
C LYS A 244 21.12 -5.46 -2.82
N ILE A 245 20.04 -4.78 -3.08
CA ILE A 245 18.79 -4.82 -2.33
C ILE A 245 17.62 -4.92 -3.33
N PRO A 246 16.52 -5.65 -3.04
CA PRO A 246 15.32 -5.60 -3.86
C PRO A 246 14.82 -4.16 -4.01
N GLY A 247 14.49 -3.74 -5.25
CA GLY A 247 13.99 -2.40 -5.57
C GLY A 247 12.53 -2.42 -5.96
N ILE A 248 11.73 -1.50 -5.43
CA ILE A 248 10.31 -1.39 -5.72
C ILE A 248 10.01 0.00 -6.27
N ILE A 249 9.47 0.05 -7.51
CA ILE A 249 8.92 1.27 -8.12
C ILE A 249 7.49 1.38 -7.60
N THR A 250 7.26 2.28 -6.62
CA THR A 250 5.96 2.35 -5.97
C THR A 250 4.93 3.14 -6.77
N HIS A 251 3.64 2.79 -6.64
CA HIS A 251 2.48 3.37 -7.35
C HIS A 251 2.78 3.73 -8.81
N ILE A 252 3.43 2.79 -9.53
CA ILE A 252 3.96 2.98 -10.88
C ILE A 252 2.91 3.56 -11.85
N LYS A 253 3.25 4.66 -12.52
CA LYS A 253 2.37 5.37 -13.44
C LYS A 253 3.12 6.30 -14.39
N CYS A 254 2.45 6.71 -15.46
CA CYS A 254 2.89 7.75 -16.37
C CYS A 254 1.94 8.95 -16.25
N ILE A 255 2.43 10.10 -15.78
CA ILE A 255 1.62 11.28 -15.49
C ILE A 255 1.72 12.31 -16.61
N GLY A 256 0.58 12.61 -17.22
CA GLY A 256 0.43 13.65 -18.23
C GLY A 256 0.64 13.18 -19.66
N PRO A 257 0.00 13.86 -20.64
CA PRO A 257 -0.07 13.42 -22.02
C PRO A 257 1.29 13.21 -22.70
N SER A 258 2.33 13.96 -22.27
CA SER A 258 3.66 13.89 -22.89
C SER A 258 4.40 12.57 -22.64
N VAL A 259 3.97 11.80 -21.63
CA VAL A 259 4.59 10.51 -21.25
C VAL A 259 3.62 9.33 -21.33
N TRP A 260 2.39 9.53 -21.77
CA TRP A 260 1.48 8.41 -22.01
C TRP A 260 2.05 7.46 -23.07
N GLY A 261 1.93 6.16 -22.82
CA GLY A 261 2.53 5.09 -23.61
C GLY A 261 3.97 4.72 -23.19
N LYS A 262 4.61 5.50 -22.30
CA LYS A 262 5.95 5.19 -21.78
C LYS A 262 5.97 3.99 -20.83
N SER A 263 4.81 3.47 -20.43
CA SER A 263 4.71 2.19 -19.73
C SER A 263 5.45 1.07 -20.44
N LYS A 264 5.43 1.04 -21.78
CA LYS A 264 6.17 0.04 -22.56
C LYS A 264 7.68 0.11 -22.31
N ASP A 265 8.27 1.30 -22.39
CA ASP A 265 9.71 1.49 -22.21
C ASP A 265 10.12 1.08 -20.79
N ILE A 266 9.35 1.49 -19.77
CA ILE A 266 9.60 1.13 -18.37
C ILE A 266 9.50 -0.39 -18.17
N ILE A 267 8.48 -1.05 -18.74
CA ILE A 267 8.30 -2.51 -18.66
C ILE A 267 9.48 -3.23 -19.28
N ASP A 268 9.96 -2.77 -20.45
CA ASP A 268 11.11 -3.36 -21.13
C ASP A 268 12.38 -3.25 -20.25
N HIS A 269 12.63 -2.08 -19.61
CA HIS A 269 13.78 -1.86 -18.73
C HIS A 269 13.69 -2.71 -17.44
N VAL A 270 12.52 -2.77 -16.81
CA VAL A 270 12.31 -3.62 -15.63
C VAL A 270 12.53 -5.11 -15.98
N ASN A 271 11.98 -5.57 -17.10
CA ASN A 271 12.15 -6.95 -17.53
C ASN A 271 13.61 -7.28 -17.88
N ALA A 272 14.35 -6.35 -18.49
CA ALA A 272 15.79 -6.51 -18.75
C ALA A 272 16.57 -6.62 -17.44
N ALA A 273 16.34 -5.74 -16.47
CA ALA A 273 16.98 -5.79 -15.16
C ALA A 273 16.67 -7.11 -14.40
N ARG A 274 15.43 -7.58 -14.48
CA ARG A 274 15.01 -8.87 -13.90
C ARG A 274 15.68 -10.06 -14.60
N ALA A 275 15.89 -10.00 -15.91
CA ALA A 275 16.62 -11.02 -16.67
C ALA A 275 18.10 -11.08 -16.29
N GLU A 276 18.68 -9.97 -15.81
CA GLU A 276 20.02 -9.91 -15.21
C GLU A 276 20.08 -10.50 -13.77
N GLY A 277 18.91 -10.87 -13.20
CA GLY A 277 18.81 -11.43 -11.85
C GLY A 277 18.56 -10.39 -10.76
N LEU A 278 18.25 -9.13 -11.09
CA LEU A 278 17.86 -8.13 -10.11
C LEU A 278 16.41 -8.34 -9.66
N GLU A 279 16.17 -8.16 -8.37
CA GLU A 279 14.82 -8.20 -7.79
C GLU A 279 14.17 -6.83 -7.90
N ILE A 280 13.58 -6.55 -9.06
CA ILE A 280 12.83 -5.30 -9.32
C ILE A 280 11.34 -5.61 -9.35
N TRP A 281 10.57 -4.88 -8.56
CA TRP A 281 9.14 -5.01 -8.38
C TRP A 281 8.47 -3.64 -8.51
N ALA A 282 7.14 -3.63 -8.59
CA ALA A 282 6.35 -2.40 -8.49
C ALA A 282 5.06 -2.64 -7.70
N ASP A 283 4.43 -1.57 -7.28
CA ASP A 283 3.03 -1.59 -6.84
C ASP A 283 2.20 -0.55 -7.59
N GLN A 284 0.88 -0.71 -7.57
CA GLN A 284 -0.04 0.14 -8.32
C GLN A 284 -1.43 0.14 -7.68
N TYR A 285 -2.09 1.29 -7.66
CA TYR A 285 -3.51 1.42 -7.36
C TYR A 285 -4.36 1.43 -8.64
N ALA A 286 -5.63 1.04 -8.51
CA ALA A 286 -6.53 0.74 -9.63
C ALA A 286 -7.36 1.96 -10.11
N TYR A 287 -6.78 3.17 -10.17
CA TYR A 287 -7.43 4.41 -10.59
C TYR A 287 -6.56 5.22 -11.54
N ALA A 288 -7.17 5.86 -12.54
CA ALA A 288 -6.48 6.65 -13.56
C ALA A 288 -6.37 8.14 -13.20
N ALA A 289 -6.24 8.45 -11.91
CA ALA A 289 -5.94 9.79 -11.42
C ALA A 289 -4.91 9.73 -10.32
N SER A 290 -4.03 10.73 -10.22
CA SER A 290 -2.98 10.81 -9.21
C SER A 290 -3.40 11.71 -8.03
N GLY A 291 -2.86 11.44 -6.84
CA GLY A 291 -3.02 12.31 -5.66
C GLY A 291 -1.66 12.85 -5.23
N SER A 292 -1.57 14.15 -4.92
CA SER A 292 -0.34 14.79 -4.45
C SER A 292 -0.65 16.12 -3.76
N GLY A 293 0.39 16.92 -3.48
CA GLY A 293 0.26 18.32 -3.08
C GLY A 293 0.31 19.27 -4.28
N LEU A 294 -0.33 20.41 -4.16
CA LEU A 294 -0.25 21.49 -5.14
C LEU A 294 1.19 22.00 -5.28
N GLN A 295 1.92 22.10 -4.16
CA GLN A 295 3.32 22.53 -4.10
C GLN A 295 4.25 21.65 -4.93
N PRO A 296 4.42 20.33 -4.69
CA PRO A 296 5.32 19.50 -5.47
C PRO A 296 4.89 19.34 -6.92
N SER A 297 3.60 19.57 -7.20
CA SER A 297 3.02 19.43 -8.54
C SER A 297 3.28 20.62 -9.44
N LEU A 298 3.29 21.84 -8.91
CA LEU A 298 3.39 23.05 -9.72
C LEU A 298 4.66 23.85 -9.48
N VAL A 299 5.17 23.91 -8.24
CA VAL A 299 6.32 24.77 -7.91
C VAL A 299 7.63 24.10 -8.32
N PRO A 300 8.52 24.78 -9.08
CA PRO A 300 9.82 24.21 -9.42
C PRO A 300 10.65 23.93 -8.16
N GLY A 301 11.47 22.87 -8.21
CA GLY A 301 12.19 22.36 -7.03
C GLY A 301 13.04 23.42 -6.35
N TRP A 302 13.78 24.24 -7.11
CA TRP A 302 14.62 25.29 -6.55
C TRP A 302 13.84 26.32 -5.73
N ALA A 303 12.60 26.63 -6.14
CA ALA A 303 11.76 27.60 -5.45
C ALA A 303 11.15 27.05 -4.13
N GLN A 304 11.29 25.78 -3.86
CA GLN A 304 10.83 25.10 -2.63
C GLN A 304 11.94 25.04 -1.55
N GLU A 305 13.16 25.53 -1.82
CA GLU A 305 14.22 25.61 -0.83
C GLU A 305 13.79 26.45 0.39
N GLY A 306 14.13 25.99 1.59
CA GLY A 306 13.65 26.57 2.84
C GLY A 306 12.21 26.19 3.20
N GLY A 307 11.63 25.18 2.50
CA GLY A 307 10.29 24.65 2.77
C GLY A 307 9.18 25.66 2.48
N GLN A 308 8.06 25.53 3.22
CA GLN A 308 6.88 26.39 3.05
C GLN A 308 7.19 27.89 3.18
N GLN A 309 8.02 28.26 4.14
CA GLN A 309 8.36 29.67 4.37
C GLN A 309 9.20 30.25 3.21
N GLY A 310 10.25 29.53 2.78
CA GLY A 310 11.08 29.95 1.67
C GLY A 310 10.31 30.06 0.35
N MET A 311 9.44 29.09 0.08
CA MET A 311 8.57 29.09 -1.09
C MET A 311 7.58 30.28 -1.05
N ALA A 312 6.88 30.50 0.07
CA ALA A 312 5.92 31.59 0.21
C ALA A 312 6.59 32.96 0.05
N ALA A 313 7.81 33.15 0.57
CA ALA A 313 8.59 34.36 0.39
C ALA A 313 8.88 34.63 -1.10
N ARG A 314 9.36 33.61 -1.86
CA ARG A 314 9.64 33.75 -3.31
C ARG A 314 8.39 34.01 -4.13
N LEU A 315 7.26 33.39 -3.79
CA LEU A 315 5.97 33.61 -4.46
C LEU A 315 5.37 34.99 -4.13
N SER A 316 5.73 35.60 -3.00
CA SER A 316 5.30 36.93 -2.60
C SER A 316 6.20 38.05 -3.16
N ASP A 317 7.45 37.71 -3.52
CA ASP A 317 8.41 38.67 -4.12
C ASP A 317 8.08 38.88 -5.60
N PRO A 318 7.79 40.14 -6.05
CA PRO A 318 7.39 40.41 -7.42
C PRO A 318 8.38 39.99 -8.49
N GLU A 319 9.71 40.08 -8.23
CA GLU A 319 10.76 39.74 -9.21
C GLU A 319 10.92 38.24 -9.33
N GLN A 320 11.07 37.54 -8.20
CA GLN A 320 11.22 36.08 -8.18
C GLN A 320 9.95 35.36 -8.67
N ARG A 321 8.76 35.90 -8.33
CA ARG A 321 7.47 35.37 -8.75
C ARG A 321 7.37 35.25 -10.28
N VAL A 322 7.94 36.15 -11.06
CA VAL A 322 7.90 36.07 -12.53
C VAL A 322 8.51 34.78 -13.03
N THR A 323 9.72 34.45 -12.54
CA THR A 323 10.43 33.23 -12.94
C THR A 323 9.69 31.98 -12.45
N VAL A 324 9.29 31.96 -11.17
CA VAL A 324 8.55 30.81 -10.59
C VAL A 324 7.25 30.57 -11.35
N ARG A 325 6.47 31.63 -11.63
CA ARG A 325 5.19 31.53 -12.35
C ARG A 325 5.34 30.97 -13.75
N LYS A 326 6.43 31.32 -14.46
CA LYS A 326 6.73 30.78 -15.80
C LYS A 326 6.92 29.26 -15.73
N GLU A 327 7.76 28.78 -14.83
CA GLU A 327 7.99 27.33 -14.67
C GLU A 327 6.75 26.60 -14.13
N MET A 328 5.94 27.26 -13.29
CA MET A 328 4.64 26.73 -12.85
C MET A 328 3.67 26.56 -14.02
N ALA A 329 3.69 27.43 -15.03
CA ALA A 329 2.86 27.29 -16.23
C ALA A 329 3.23 26.01 -17.00
N GLU A 330 4.50 25.77 -17.19
CA GLU A 330 4.99 24.53 -17.84
C GLU A 330 4.59 23.28 -17.03
N ASN A 331 4.70 23.34 -15.69
CA ASN A 331 4.27 22.22 -14.82
C ASN A 331 2.75 22.00 -14.86
N LEU A 332 1.96 23.06 -14.99
CA LEU A 332 0.52 22.97 -15.16
C LEU A 332 0.14 22.28 -16.48
N GLU A 333 0.85 22.57 -17.57
CA GLU A 333 0.68 21.89 -18.85
C GLU A 333 1.03 20.40 -18.77
N ARG A 334 2.14 20.05 -18.08
CA ARG A 334 2.52 18.65 -17.82
C ARG A 334 1.43 17.86 -17.11
N ARG A 335 0.57 18.56 -16.35
CA ARG A 335 -0.58 17.97 -15.65
C ARG A 335 -1.89 18.06 -16.45
N ALA A 336 -1.83 18.35 -17.74
CA ALA A 336 -2.97 18.50 -18.63
C ALA A 336 -3.89 19.71 -18.28
N GLY A 337 -3.35 20.74 -17.62
CA GLY A 337 -4.04 21.99 -17.33
C GLY A 337 -4.85 22.03 -16.03
N ALA A 338 -5.35 23.22 -15.71
CA ALA A 338 -6.04 23.51 -14.44
C ALA A 338 -7.38 22.76 -14.29
N HIS A 339 -8.07 22.49 -15.39
CA HIS A 339 -9.31 21.70 -15.39
C HIS A 339 -9.09 20.29 -14.82
N ASN A 340 -7.92 19.71 -15.01
CA ASN A 340 -7.59 18.38 -14.54
C ASN A 340 -7.05 18.34 -13.09
N ILE A 341 -7.07 19.46 -12.37
CA ILE A 341 -6.67 19.54 -10.96
C ILE A 341 -7.91 19.80 -10.11
N MET A 342 -8.22 18.89 -9.20
CA MET A 342 -9.26 19.03 -8.18
C MET A 342 -8.62 19.24 -6.81
N ILE A 343 -9.12 20.20 -6.05
CA ILE A 343 -8.65 20.45 -4.68
C ILE A 343 -9.20 19.36 -3.77
N ARG A 344 -8.31 18.57 -3.18
CA ARG A 344 -8.65 17.48 -2.26
C ARG A 344 -8.83 17.97 -0.84
N ARG A 345 -7.90 18.80 -0.36
CA ARG A 345 -7.92 19.39 0.97
C ARG A 345 -7.26 20.76 0.95
N TYR A 346 -7.92 21.73 1.57
CA TYR A 346 -7.41 23.10 1.71
C TYR A 346 -7.90 23.72 3.02
N GLU A 347 -7.12 23.59 4.08
CA GLU A 347 -7.49 24.02 5.43
C GLU A 347 -7.88 25.51 5.55
N PRO A 348 -7.22 26.46 4.83
CA PRO A 348 -7.63 27.87 4.91
C PRO A 348 -9.03 28.17 4.38
N ASP A 349 -9.57 27.34 3.48
CA ASP A 349 -10.92 27.47 2.94
C ASP A 349 -11.45 26.11 2.46
N PRO A 350 -12.03 25.30 3.37
CA PRO A 350 -12.58 23.98 3.02
C PRO A 350 -13.72 24.02 2.00
N SER A 351 -14.35 25.17 1.76
CA SER A 351 -15.40 25.31 0.75
C SER A 351 -14.92 25.11 -0.68
N LEU A 352 -13.60 25.10 -0.90
CA LEU A 352 -12.96 24.87 -2.20
C LEU A 352 -12.67 23.38 -2.45
N GLU A 353 -12.80 22.54 -1.44
CA GLU A 353 -12.56 21.09 -1.57
C GLU A 353 -13.61 20.46 -2.50
N GLY A 354 -13.17 19.56 -3.37
CA GLY A 354 -13.98 18.97 -4.43
C GLY A 354 -14.11 19.82 -5.70
N LYS A 355 -13.66 21.08 -5.70
CA LYS A 355 -13.75 21.96 -6.87
C LYS A 355 -12.51 21.85 -7.76
N ARG A 356 -12.67 22.09 -9.06
CA ARG A 356 -11.57 22.20 -10.01
C ARG A 356 -10.85 23.54 -9.88
N LEU A 357 -9.54 23.55 -10.13
CA LEU A 357 -8.74 24.77 -10.01
C LEU A 357 -9.18 25.87 -10.97
N ASP A 358 -9.57 25.53 -12.19
CA ASP A 358 -10.10 26.49 -13.18
C ASP A 358 -11.48 27.05 -12.79
N ASP A 359 -12.35 26.26 -12.15
CA ASP A 359 -13.65 26.72 -11.67
C ASP A 359 -13.47 27.72 -10.52
N ILE A 360 -12.53 27.44 -9.61
CA ILE A 360 -12.19 28.36 -8.52
C ILE A 360 -11.64 29.68 -9.07
N ALA A 361 -10.72 29.59 -10.03
CA ALA A 361 -10.13 30.78 -10.68
C ALA A 361 -11.19 31.63 -11.38
N ARG A 362 -12.07 30.98 -12.13
CA ARG A 362 -13.19 31.65 -12.82
C ARG A 362 -14.13 32.36 -11.84
N ALA A 363 -14.46 31.70 -10.72
CA ALA A 363 -15.32 32.31 -9.69
C ALA A 363 -14.66 33.50 -9.00
N ARG A 364 -13.33 33.56 -8.98
CA ARG A 364 -12.55 34.68 -8.42
C ARG A 364 -12.17 35.74 -9.43
N LEU A 365 -12.48 35.53 -10.73
CA LEU A 365 -12.04 36.38 -11.83
C LEU A 365 -10.51 36.50 -11.90
N GLU A 366 -9.81 35.38 -11.63
CA GLU A 366 -8.36 35.26 -11.62
C GLU A 366 -7.89 34.25 -12.68
N GLU A 367 -6.60 34.33 -13.03
CA GLU A 367 -5.96 33.24 -13.78
C GLU A 367 -5.72 32.02 -12.86
N PRO A 368 -5.80 30.78 -13.37
CA PRO A 368 -5.61 29.58 -12.56
C PRO A 368 -4.28 29.52 -11.80
N LEU A 369 -3.19 30.04 -12.39
CA LEU A 369 -1.90 30.11 -11.72
C LEU A 369 -1.87 31.12 -10.58
N ASP A 370 -2.58 32.24 -10.67
CA ASP A 370 -2.64 33.24 -9.61
C ASP A 370 -3.48 32.71 -8.44
N THR A 371 -4.55 31.99 -8.73
CA THR A 371 -5.30 31.24 -7.72
C THR A 371 -4.43 30.19 -7.02
N ALA A 372 -3.66 29.39 -7.78
CA ALA A 372 -2.74 28.40 -7.22
C ALA A 372 -1.65 29.04 -6.35
N ILE A 373 -1.06 30.15 -6.79
CA ILE A 373 -0.04 30.92 -6.04
C ILE A 373 -0.64 31.45 -4.72
N SER A 374 -1.85 32.01 -4.77
CA SER A 374 -2.55 32.48 -3.57
C SER A 374 -2.77 31.35 -2.56
N MET A 375 -3.14 30.15 -3.02
CA MET A 375 -3.30 28.97 -2.16
C MET A 375 -1.97 28.50 -1.58
N LEU A 376 -0.90 28.49 -2.38
CA LEU A 376 0.45 28.07 -1.98
C LEU A 376 1.04 29.00 -0.89
N ILE A 377 0.86 30.30 -1.03
CA ILE A 377 1.31 31.29 -0.01
C ILE A 377 0.60 31.04 1.33
N LYS A 378 -0.67 30.64 1.30
CA LYS A 378 -1.50 30.38 2.49
C LYS A 378 -1.36 28.97 3.09
N GLY A 379 -0.36 28.18 2.68
CA GLY A 379 -0.07 26.86 3.25
C GLY A 379 -0.14 25.70 2.24
N GLY A 380 -0.61 25.94 1.02
CA GLY A 380 -0.75 24.91 -0.01
C GLY A 380 -2.03 24.10 0.11
N ALA A 381 -2.24 23.21 -0.84
CA ALA A 381 -3.39 22.31 -0.89
C ALA A 381 -2.95 20.90 -1.30
N SER A 382 -3.70 19.88 -0.87
CA SER A 382 -3.64 18.56 -1.50
C SER A 382 -4.57 18.53 -2.72
N ILE A 383 -4.18 17.78 -3.75
CA ILE A 383 -4.91 17.73 -5.03
C ILE A 383 -5.10 16.32 -5.54
N ILE A 384 -6.11 16.15 -6.39
CA ILE A 384 -6.26 15.02 -7.31
C ILE A 384 -6.04 15.56 -8.72
N SER A 385 -5.22 14.85 -9.52
CA SER A 385 -4.97 15.23 -10.91
C SER A 385 -5.44 14.13 -11.85
N PHE A 386 -6.32 14.47 -12.80
CA PHE A 386 -6.86 13.56 -13.81
C PHE A 386 -5.92 13.54 -15.03
N ASN A 387 -4.77 12.90 -14.86
CA ASN A 387 -3.63 13.01 -15.76
C ASN A 387 -2.95 11.66 -16.08
N MET A 388 -3.63 10.56 -15.80
CA MET A 388 -3.22 9.21 -16.16
C MET A 388 -4.15 8.66 -17.25
N ASN A 389 -3.76 7.56 -17.90
CA ASN A 389 -4.60 6.85 -18.87
C ASN A 389 -4.74 5.36 -18.51
N ASP A 390 -5.87 4.76 -18.93
CA ASP A 390 -6.16 3.36 -18.62
C ASP A 390 -5.20 2.40 -19.33
N SER A 391 -4.66 2.74 -20.51
CA SER A 391 -3.75 1.85 -21.27
C SER A 391 -2.44 1.59 -20.53
N ASP A 392 -1.79 2.65 -20.00
CA ASP A 392 -0.57 2.51 -19.19
C ASP A 392 -0.86 1.79 -17.86
N LEU A 393 -2.00 2.11 -17.23
CA LEU A 393 -2.44 1.46 -16.00
C LEU A 393 -2.61 -0.05 -16.20
N GLU A 394 -3.31 -0.47 -17.26
CA GLU A 394 -3.50 -1.88 -17.58
C GLU A 394 -2.21 -2.58 -18.01
N ALA A 395 -1.31 -1.89 -18.73
CA ALA A 395 -0.02 -2.42 -19.13
C ALA A 395 0.84 -2.80 -17.90
N PHE A 396 0.90 -1.93 -16.89
CA PHE A 396 1.58 -2.22 -15.63
C PHE A 396 0.87 -3.29 -14.81
N MET A 397 -0.48 -3.26 -14.74
CA MET A 397 -1.28 -4.23 -13.98
C MET A 397 -1.08 -5.68 -14.45
N LYS A 398 -0.84 -5.87 -15.75
CA LYS A 398 -0.59 -7.18 -16.36
C LYS A 398 0.77 -7.78 -16.03
N GLN A 399 1.70 -6.98 -15.49
CA GLN A 399 3.06 -7.48 -15.23
C GLN A 399 3.10 -8.38 -14.00
N PRO A 400 3.84 -9.51 -14.06
CA PRO A 400 3.91 -10.48 -12.97
C PRO A 400 4.69 -9.95 -11.74
N TRP A 401 5.25 -8.78 -11.83
CA TRP A 401 6.00 -8.11 -10.77
C TRP A 401 5.28 -6.89 -10.18
N THR A 402 4.00 -6.63 -10.56
CA THR A 402 3.22 -5.50 -10.07
C THR A 402 2.25 -5.92 -8.98
N MET A 403 2.48 -5.46 -7.76
CA MET A 403 1.61 -5.64 -6.60
C MET A 403 0.43 -4.65 -6.61
N THR A 404 -0.50 -4.84 -5.69
CA THR A 404 -1.63 -3.91 -5.47
C THR A 404 -1.34 -3.04 -4.26
N CYS A 405 -1.55 -1.72 -4.38
CA CYS A 405 -1.51 -0.79 -3.24
C CYS A 405 -2.76 0.10 -3.20
N THR A 406 -2.95 0.84 -2.11
CA THR A 406 -3.95 1.91 -2.05
C THR A 406 -3.37 3.25 -2.40
N ASP A 407 -2.15 3.55 -1.98
CA ASP A 407 -1.59 4.91 -1.93
C ASP A 407 -2.61 5.87 -1.25
N GLY A 408 -3.39 5.32 -0.34
CA GLY A 408 -4.52 5.96 0.32
C GLY A 408 -4.21 6.45 1.72
N GLY A 409 -4.78 7.62 2.08
CA GLY A 409 -4.77 8.13 3.44
C GLY A 409 -5.82 7.46 4.33
N LEU A 410 -5.68 7.67 5.64
CA LEU A 410 -6.68 7.31 6.63
C LEU A 410 -7.12 8.58 7.36
N VAL A 411 -8.30 9.07 6.98
CA VAL A 411 -8.89 10.33 7.48
C VAL A 411 -10.26 10.06 8.10
N GLU A 412 -10.76 11.02 8.89
CA GLU A 412 -12.10 10.94 9.42
C GLU A 412 -13.14 10.96 8.27
N PHE A 413 -14.11 10.07 8.37
CA PHE A 413 -15.16 9.94 7.36
C PHE A 413 -15.92 11.27 7.20
N GLY A 414 -16.06 11.75 5.98
CA GLY A 414 -16.71 13.03 5.67
C GLY A 414 -15.77 14.23 5.75
N THR A 415 -14.48 14.06 5.96
CA THR A 415 -13.50 15.17 6.02
C THR A 415 -12.71 15.26 4.71
N GLY A 416 -12.79 16.42 4.05
CA GLY A 416 -12.11 16.67 2.78
C GLY A 416 -12.78 15.99 1.58
N SER A 417 -12.23 16.21 0.40
CA SER A 417 -12.60 15.51 -0.84
C SER A 417 -11.54 14.43 -1.13
N GLU A 418 -11.60 13.31 -0.41
CA GLU A 418 -10.55 12.28 -0.44
C GLU A 418 -10.48 11.59 -1.81
N HIS A 419 -9.32 11.05 -2.17
CA HIS A 419 -9.20 10.22 -3.36
C HIS A 419 -9.89 8.87 -3.13
N PRO A 420 -10.78 8.39 -4.04
CA PRO A 420 -11.54 7.15 -3.85
C PRO A 420 -10.66 5.91 -3.63
N ARG A 421 -9.37 5.94 -3.99
CA ARG A 421 -8.42 4.85 -3.74
C ARG A 421 -8.26 4.52 -2.24
N ALA A 422 -8.48 5.51 -1.36
CA ALA A 422 -8.46 5.30 0.10
C ALA A 422 -9.57 4.35 0.58
N TYR A 423 -10.63 4.19 -0.21
CA TYR A 423 -11.81 3.40 0.13
C TYR A 423 -12.01 2.17 -0.77
N GLY A 424 -11.39 2.11 -1.98
CA GLY A 424 -11.82 1.14 -2.97
C GLY A 424 -10.75 0.51 -3.87
N ALA A 425 -9.45 0.73 -3.65
CA ALA A 425 -8.41 0.29 -4.58
C ALA A 425 -8.40 -1.24 -4.82
N PHE A 426 -8.49 -2.03 -3.76
CA PHE A 426 -8.48 -3.49 -3.86
C PHE A 426 -9.79 -4.05 -4.42
N PRO A 427 -10.98 -3.68 -3.91
CA PRO A 427 -12.25 -4.11 -4.50
C PRO A 427 -12.41 -3.71 -5.96
N ARG A 428 -11.95 -2.51 -6.36
CA ARG A 428 -11.97 -2.08 -7.75
C ARG A 428 -11.12 -2.96 -8.65
N LYS A 429 -9.91 -3.36 -8.21
CA LYS A 429 -9.05 -4.29 -8.96
C LYS A 429 -9.76 -5.63 -9.17
N LEU A 430 -10.36 -6.19 -8.10
CA LEU A 430 -11.11 -7.43 -8.19
C LEU A 430 -12.32 -7.29 -9.11
N ARG A 431 -13.15 -6.26 -8.92
CA ARG A 431 -14.40 -6.09 -9.67
C ARG A 431 -14.14 -5.68 -11.12
N ARG A 432 -13.56 -4.49 -11.32
CA ARG A 432 -13.44 -3.90 -12.65
C ARG A 432 -12.45 -4.67 -13.52
N TYR A 433 -11.23 -4.90 -13.01
CA TYR A 433 -10.14 -5.40 -13.86
C TYR A 433 -10.09 -6.92 -13.95
N ALA A 434 -10.47 -7.64 -12.89
CA ALA A 434 -10.46 -9.11 -12.95
C ALA A 434 -11.80 -9.70 -13.36
N LEU A 435 -12.93 -9.32 -12.72
CA LEU A 435 -14.21 -9.97 -12.96
C LEU A 435 -14.97 -9.41 -14.16
N ASP A 436 -14.95 -8.09 -14.40
CA ASP A 436 -15.75 -7.48 -15.46
C ASP A 436 -14.98 -7.38 -16.79
N GLN A 437 -13.75 -6.88 -16.77
CA GLN A 437 -12.95 -6.58 -17.96
C GLN A 437 -11.98 -7.69 -18.35
N ASN A 438 -11.68 -8.63 -17.44
CA ASN A 438 -10.71 -9.72 -17.66
C ASN A 438 -9.33 -9.21 -18.12
N VAL A 439 -8.89 -8.04 -17.61
CA VAL A 439 -7.55 -7.49 -17.85
C VAL A 439 -6.48 -8.41 -17.26
N ILE A 440 -6.78 -8.95 -16.08
CA ILE A 440 -6.01 -9.97 -15.35
C ILE A 440 -6.96 -11.06 -14.84
N THR A 441 -6.43 -12.23 -14.47
CA THR A 441 -7.26 -13.28 -13.84
C THR A 441 -7.55 -12.94 -12.39
N ILE A 442 -8.58 -13.57 -11.80
CA ILE A 442 -8.91 -13.38 -10.39
C ILE A 442 -7.81 -13.94 -9.48
N GLU A 443 -7.15 -15.01 -9.87
CA GLU A 443 -6.00 -15.59 -9.20
C GLU A 443 -4.83 -14.60 -9.16
N GLN A 444 -4.54 -13.97 -10.30
CA GLN A 444 -3.50 -12.94 -10.40
C GLN A 444 -3.84 -11.71 -9.56
N ALA A 445 -5.11 -11.28 -9.54
CA ALA A 445 -5.55 -10.15 -8.72
C ALA A 445 -5.35 -10.43 -7.22
N VAL A 446 -5.73 -11.63 -6.74
CA VAL A 446 -5.54 -12.03 -5.33
C VAL A 446 -4.05 -12.23 -5.01
N HIS A 447 -3.29 -12.90 -5.88
CA HIS A 447 -1.85 -13.11 -5.67
C HIS A 447 -1.09 -11.78 -5.56
N SER A 448 -1.31 -10.85 -6.47
CA SER A 448 -0.67 -9.52 -6.45
C SER A 448 -1.13 -8.63 -5.29
N SER A 449 -2.20 -9.02 -4.59
CA SER A 449 -2.73 -8.33 -3.41
C SER A 449 -2.36 -9.01 -2.09
N SER A 450 -1.75 -10.22 -2.11
CA SER A 450 -1.51 -11.00 -0.89
C SER A 450 -0.19 -11.80 -0.92
N GLY A 451 -0.12 -12.90 -1.65
CA GLY A 451 1.05 -13.79 -1.66
C GLY A 451 2.29 -13.12 -2.24
N MET A 452 2.15 -12.34 -3.32
CA MET A 452 3.26 -11.61 -3.91
C MET A 452 3.87 -10.59 -2.93
N PRO A 453 3.13 -9.63 -2.35
CA PRO A 453 3.72 -8.71 -1.38
C PRO A 453 4.27 -9.44 -0.14
N ALA A 454 3.63 -10.52 0.32
CA ALA A 454 4.18 -11.30 1.43
C ALA A 454 5.57 -11.89 1.10
N ALA A 455 5.75 -12.44 -0.10
CA ALA A 455 7.01 -12.98 -0.56
C ALA A 455 8.08 -11.90 -0.78
N VAL A 456 7.73 -10.81 -1.48
CA VAL A 456 8.64 -9.71 -1.81
C VAL A 456 9.18 -9.03 -0.54
N PHE A 457 8.32 -8.81 0.45
CA PHE A 457 8.70 -8.13 1.69
C PHE A 457 9.12 -9.08 2.82
N GLY A 458 9.16 -10.39 2.56
CA GLY A 458 9.57 -11.39 3.55
C GLY A 458 8.64 -11.47 4.77
N ILE A 459 7.34 -11.24 4.58
CA ILE A 459 6.33 -11.30 5.65
C ILE A 459 6.00 -12.76 5.92
N LYS A 460 6.52 -13.30 7.02
CA LYS A 460 6.42 -14.73 7.34
C LYS A 460 5.00 -15.16 7.71
N ASP A 461 4.59 -16.30 7.16
CA ASP A 461 3.32 -16.98 7.46
C ASP A 461 2.06 -16.13 7.23
N ARG A 462 2.09 -15.18 6.29
CA ARG A 462 0.96 -14.35 5.85
C ARG A 462 0.89 -14.30 4.32
N GLY A 463 -0.21 -13.78 3.80
CA GLY A 463 -0.44 -13.64 2.36
C GLY A 463 -0.89 -14.90 1.64
N GLU A 464 -0.95 -16.05 2.34
CA GLU A 464 -1.44 -17.31 1.83
C GLU A 464 -2.37 -18.02 2.81
N VAL A 465 -3.40 -18.71 2.28
CA VAL A 465 -4.27 -19.60 3.05
C VAL A 465 -3.68 -21.02 3.01
N ARG A 466 -2.85 -21.32 3.98
CA ARG A 466 -2.23 -22.64 4.18
C ARG A 466 -2.18 -23.00 5.65
N THR A 467 -2.12 -24.30 5.94
CA THR A 467 -1.95 -24.77 7.32
C THR A 467 -0.68 -24.21 7.93
N GLY A 468 -0.77 -23.71 9.16
CA GLY A 468 0.30 -23.07 9.91
C GLY A 468 0.41 -21.55 9.70
N ALA A 469 -0.21 -20.98 8.65
CA ALA A 469 -0.22 -19.54 8.43
C ALA A 469 -1.07 -18.80 9.49
N TYR A 470 -0.79 -17.52 9.69
CA TYR A 470 -1.68 -16.65 10.45
C TYR A 470 -3.04 -16.55 9.76
N ALA A 471 -4.09 -16.55 10.55
CA ALA A 471 -5.45 -16.51 10.06
C ALA A 471 -5.89 -15.07 9.74
N ASP A 472 -5.23 -14.46 8.74
CA ASP A 472 -5.71 -13.30 8.00
C ASP A 472 -6.44 -13.84 6.78
N VAL A 473 -7.78 -13.94 6.87
CA VAL A 473 -8.61 -14.65 5.89
C VAL A 473 -9.81 -13.80 5.53
N LEU A 474 -10.15 -13.79 4.25
CA LEU A 474 -11.32 -13.11 3.69
C LEU A 474 -12.35 -14.12 3.20
N VAL A 475 -13.62 -13.81 3.39
CA VAL A 475 -14.74 -14.43 2.66
C VAL A 475 -15.47 -13.30 1.96
N TRP A 476 -15.59 -13.38 0.62
CA TRP A 476 -16.18 -12.31 -0.16
C TRP A 476 -17.04 -12.79 -1.32
N ASP A 477 -18.04 -11.98 -1.67
CA ASP A 477 -19.02 -12.30 -2.71
C ASP A 477 -18.61 -11.71 -4.06
N PRO A 478 -18.27 -12.54 -5.07
CA PRO A 478 -17.93 -12.05 -6.41
C PRO A 478 -19.07 -11.30 -7.12
N LYS A 479 -20.30 -11.42 -6.65
CA LYS A 479 -21.44 -10.72 -7.24
C LYS A 479 -21.58 -9.30 -6.74
N THR A 480 -21.14 -9.04 -5.50
CA THR A 480 -21.35 -7.77 -4.81
C THR A 480 -20.06 -7.01 -4.49
N ILE A 481 -18.89 -7.67 -4.65
CA ILE A 481 -17.61 -6.98 -4.44
C ILE A 481 -17.47 -5.79 -5.40
N THR A 482 -17.30 -4.60 -4.85
CA THR A 482 -17.10 -3.38 -5.62
C THR A 482 -16.57 -2.24 -4.76
N ASP A 483 -15.86 -1.31 -5.39
CA ASP A 483 -15.68 0.04 -4.87
C ASP A 483 -16.98 0.84 -5.02
N VAL A 484 -17.25 1.75 -4.10
CA VAL A 484 -18.45 2.61 -4.09
C VAL A 484 -18.05 4.08 -4.19
N ALA A 485 -16.94 4.44 -3.58
CA ALA A 485 -16.41 5.80 -3.59
C ALA A 485 -16.14 6.30 -5.02
N THR A 486 -16.52 7.55 -5.30
CA THR A 486 -16.21 8.28 -6.54
C THR A 486 -15.38 9.52 -6.20
N TYR A 487 -14.97 10.28 -7.20
CA TYR A 487 -14.26 11.54 -6.98
C TYR A 487 -15.19 12.64 -6.44
N GLU A 488 -16.47 12.57 -6.78
CA GLU A 488 -17.53 13.50 -6.35
C GLU A 488 -18.08 13.11 -4.97
N GLU A 489 -18.19 11.80 -4.70
CA GLU A 489 -18.66 11.23 -3.43
C GLU A 489 -17.60 10.27 -2.86
N PRO A 490 -16.47 10.81 -2.35
CA PRO A 490 -15.32 9.98 -2.00
C PRO A 490 -15.49 9.17 -0.72
N HIS A 491 -16.39 9.58 0.17
CA HIS A 491 -16.60 8.96 1.47
C HIS A 491 -17.67 7.87 1.40
N ALA A 492 -17.31 6.74 0.76
CA ALA A 492 -18.19 5.58 0.66
C ALA A 492 -17.38 4.28 0.81
N TYR A 493 -17.77 3.44 1.74
CA TYR A 493 -17.10 2.16 1.97
C TYR A 493 -17.40 1.16 0.84
N SER A 494 -16.39 0.37 0.50
CA SER A 494 -16.53 -0.77 -0.41
C SER A 494 -17.52 -1.81 0.11
N LYS A 495 -18.05 -2.63 -0.81
CA LYS A 495 -19.01 -3.70 -0.51
C LYS A 495 -18.47 -5.06 -0.93
N GLY A 496 -19.10 -6.12 -0.41
CA GLY A 496 -18.87 -7.50 -0.84
C GLY A 496 -17.83 -8.28 -0.03
N MET A 497 -17.17 -7.66 0.97
CA MET A 497 -16.42 -8.38 1.98
C MET A 497 -17.38 -8.87 3.06
N ASP A 498 -17.79 -10.15 3.01
CA ASP A 498 -18.71 -10.72 4.00
C ASP A 498 -18.02 -10.94 5.34
N PHE A 499 -16.79 -11.49 5.34
CA PHE A 499 -15.98 -11.67 6.55
C PHE A 499 -14.54 -11.27 6.28
N VAL A 500 -13.94 -10.57 7.26
CA VAL A 500 -12.51 -10.26 7.31
C VAL A 500 -11.98 -10.72 8.66
N PHE A 501 -11.04 -11.65 8.64
CA PHE A 501 -10.33 -12.10 9.82
C PHE A 501 -8.94 -11.47 9.86
N VAL A 502 -8.60 -10.88 10.99
CA VAL A 502 -7.28 -10.36 11.31
C VAL A 502 -6.74 -11.15 12.50
N ASN A 503 -5.64 -11.86 12.32
CA ASN A 503 -5.04 -12.71 13.37
C ASN A 503 -6.08 -13.68 14.00
N GLY A 504 -6.95 -14.29 13.18
CA GLY A 504 -7.96 -15.25 13.60
C GLY A 504 -9.21 -14.65 14.24
N ARG A 505 -9.29 -13.33 14.37
CA ARG A 505 -10.44 -12.62 14.92
C ARG A 505 -11.23 -11.94 13.80
N ALA A 506 -12.55 -12.10 13.83
CA ALA A 506 -13.43 -11.47 12.85
C ALA A 506 -13.51 -9.95 13.11
N ALA A 507 -12.98 -9.15 12.19
CA ALA A 507 -13.06 -7.69 12.18
C ALA A 507 -14.24 -7.19 11.32
N VAL A 508 -14.65 -7.99 10.32
CA VAL A 508 -15.89 -7.78 9.54
C VAL A 508 -16.73 -9.04 9.64
N VAL A 509 -18.01 -8.89 9.90
CA VAL A 509 -19.02 -9.98 9.99
C VAL A 509 -20.24 -9.55 9.22
N ASP A 510 -20.71 -10.40 8.29
CA ASP A 510 -21.87 -10.13 7.44
C ASP A 510 -21.80 -8.74 6.78
N GLY A 511 -20.62 -8.38 6.28
CA GLY A 511 -20.35 -7.13 5.58
C GLY A 511 -20.30 -5.87 6.48
N LYS A 512 -20.21 -6.02 7.80
CA LYS A 512 -20.13 -4.91 8.75
C LYS A 512 -18.90 -5.02 9.64
N VAL A 513 -18.17 -3.93 9.78
CA VAL A 513 -17.09 -3.84 10.77
C VAL A 513 -17.69 -4.01 12.17
N VAL A 514 -17.11 -4.89 12.96
CA VAL A 514 -17.53 -5.15 14.34
C VAL A 514 -16.58 -4.51 15.34
N GLU A 515 -17.03 -4.36 16.56
CA GLU A 515 -16.21 -3.85 17.65
C GLU A 515 -15.00 -4.77 17.90
N GLY A 516 -13.84 -4.15 18.11
CA GLY A 516 -12.58 -4.84 18.36
C GLY A 516 -11.49 -4.46 17.34
N ARG A 517 -10.26 -4.51 17.82
CA ARG A 517 -9.06 -4.22 17.02
C ARG A 517 -8.06 -5.34 17.24
N TYR A 518 -7.59 -5.95 16.16
CA TYR A 518 -6.87 -7.22 16.23
C TYR A 518 -5.52 -7.18 15.50
N GLY A 519 -5.13 -6.02 14.96
CA GLY A 519 -3.86 -5.84 14.29
C GLY A 519 -2.68 -5.87 15.26
N ARG A 520 -1.50 -6.11 14.72
CA ARG A 520 -0.22 -6.17 15.42
C ARG A 520 0.81 -5.33 14.69
N ILE A 521 1.76 -4.79 15.41
CA ILE A 521 2.97 -4.25 14.80
C ILE A 521 3.86 -5.45 14.45
N LEU A 522 4.14 -5.62 13.17
CA LEU A 522 5.04 -6.66 12.68
C LEU A 522 6.44 -6.05 12.55
N LEU A 523 7.38 -6.61 13.28
CA LEU A 523 8.78 -6.23 13.24
C LEU A 523 9.58 -7.37 12.65
N ARG A 524 10.53 -7.06 11.75
CA ARG A 524 11.25 -8.06 10.97
C ARG A 524 12.01 -9.09 11.82
N ASN A 525 12.54 -8.71 12.96
CA ASN A 525 13.40 -9.52 13.81
C ASN A 525 12.67 -10.16 15.00
N LYS A 526 11.35 -10.19 15.00
CA LYS A 526 10.55 -10.74 16.12
C LYS A 526 9.55 -11.78 15.65
#